data_e02d250addaf764f457b8121c55b5183
#
_entry.id   e02d250addaf764f457b8121c55b5183
#
_cell.length_a   1.000
_cell.length_b   1.000
_cell.length_c   1.000
_cell.angle_alpha   90.00
_cell.angle_beta   90.00
_cell.angle_gamma   90.00
#
_symmetry.space_group_name_H-M   'P 1'
#
loop_
_entity.id
_entity.type
_entity.pdbx_description
1 polymer ?
#
loop_
_entity_poly.entity_id
_entity_poly.type
_entity_poly.pdbx_seq_one_letter_code
_entity_poly.pdbx_strand_id
1 'polypeptide(L)'
;MSVNEMLVKKTIALKYHFYFWGIYFMINFIRWGSYFNDYSYSFSSNLVEFPLHIVIVYFNVYYLIPKLIFKKKYVLYVISLILLLAIHYIIRSGLNYWLVTENLWPEAQGTQEAFGFNHILAVSIGELYVIGITAAIKFTVDFIDERNQNQQLRELQYKTELKYLKAQMQPHFFFNTLNNLYALTLKKSSQASDIVLRLSDIMKYIIYDA
;
A
#
# COMPACT_ATOMS: atom_id res chain seq x y z
N MET A 1 5.58 -9.40 -20.72
CA MET A 1 5.47 -9.35 -19.26
C MET A 1 4.40 -10.35 -18.87
N SER A 2 4.72 -11.37 -18.09
CA SER A 2 3.76 -12.42 -17.71
C SER A 2 2.74 -11.85 -16.71
N VAL A 3 1.50 -12.38 -16.72
CA VAL A 3 0.44 -12.00 -15.75
C VAL A 3 0.92 -12.16 -14.30
N ASN A 4 1.79 -13.14 -14.05
CA ASN A 4 2.39 -13.36 -12.72
C ASN A 4 3.35 -12.25 -12.28
N GLU A 5 4.03 -11.55 -13.20
CA GLU A 5 4.89 -10.39 -12.87
C GLU A 5 4.07 -9.15 -12.50
N MET A 6 2.82 -9.05 -12.99
CA MET A 6 1.91 -7.95 -12.65
C MET A 6 1.30 -8.09 -11.25
N LEU A 7 1.22 -9.30 -10.71
CA LEU A 7 0.57 -9.60 -9.43
C LEU A 7 1.52 -9.61 -8.23
N VAL A 8 2.81 -9.31 -8.42
CA VAL A 8 3.76 -9.21 -7.31
C VAL A 8 3.43 -7.97 -6.50
N LYS A 9 2.90 -8.17 -5.30
CA LYS A 9 2.65 -7.10 -4.33
C LYS A 9 3.96 -6.34 -4.06
N LYS A 10 4.00 -5.07 -4.45
CA LYS A 10 5.19 -4.23 -4.31
C LYS A 10 5.43 -3.97 -2.82
N THR A 11 6.47 -4.59 -2.26
CA THR A 11 6.89 -4.31 -0.88
C THR A 11 7.57 -2.94 -0.83
N ILE A 12 7.34 -2.23 0.27
CA ILE A 12 8.04 -0.96 0.53
C ILE A 12 9.54 -1.26 0.58
N ALA A 13 10.34 -0.56 -0.25
CA ALA A 13 11.77 -0.79 -0.29
C ALA A 13 12.42 -0.48 1.05
N LEU A 14 13.37 -1.31 1.48
CA LEU A 14 14.03 -1.23 2.79
C LEU A 14 14.59 0.16 3.12
N LYS A 15 15.07 0.90 2.12
CA LYS A 15 15.55 2.28 2.29
C LYS A 15 14.51 3.23 2.90
N TYR A 16 13.22 3.07 2.57
CA TYR A 16 12.15 3.92 3.13
C TYR A 16 11.87 3.61 4.60
N HIS A 17 12.07 2.35 5.02
CA HIS A 17 12.01 2.00 6.43
C HIS A 17 13.13 2.68 7.21
N PHE A 18 14.36 2.69 6.70
CA PHE A 18 15.48 3.41 7.33
C PHE A 18 15.24 4.91 7.40
N TYR A 19 14.74 5.55 6.31
CA TYR A 19 14.41 6.97 6.34
C TYR A 19 13.31 7.29 7.36
N PHE A 20 12.22 6.51 7.35
CA PHE A 20 11.12 6.71 8.30
C PHE A 20 11.61 6.63 9.75
N TRP A 21 12.29 5.55 10.09
CA TRP A 21 12.76 5.33 11.45
C TRP A 21 13.85 6.32 11.84
N GLY A 22 14.77 6.69 10.96
CA GLY A 22 15.79 7.70 11.22
C GLY A 22 15.17 9.08 11.50
N ILE A 23 14.20 9.51 10.70
CA ILE A 23 13.49 10.78 10.91
C ILE A 23 12.69 10.72 12.23
N TYR A 24 11.98 9.63 12.48
CA TYR A 24 11.23 9.45 13.70
C TYR A 24 12.11 9.49 14.96
N PHE A 25 13.27 8.82 14.93
CA PHE A 25 14.26 8.89 16.00
C PHE A 25 14.72 10.33 16.25
N MET A 26 15.11 11.04 15.20
CA MET A 26 15.60 12.42 15.31
C MET A 26 14.52 13.37 15.87
N ILE A 27 13.27 13.23 15.44
CA ILE A 27 12.16 14.03 15.96
C ILE A 27 11.98 13.78 17.47
N ASN A 28 11.96 12.51 17.88
CA ASN A 28 11.81 12.18 19.31
C ASN A 28 13.01 12.66 20.14
N PHE A 29 14.23 12.46 19.64
CA PHE A 29 15.44 12.94 20.29
C PHE A 29 15.42 14.46 20.53
N ILE A 30 15.11 15.24 19.50
CA ILE A 30 15.04 16.70 19.60
C ILE A 30 13.87 17.13 20.51
N ARG A 31 12.70 16.54 20.33
CA ARG A 31 11.49 16.85 21.09
C ARG A 31 11.71 16.64 22.57
N TRP A 32 12.14 15.47 22.96
CA TRP A 32 12.31 15.12 24.37
C TRP A 32 13.56 15.77 24.97
N GLY A 33 14.66 15.90 24.21
CA GLY A 33 15.85 16.62 24.66
C GLY A 33 15.56 18.09 24.95
N SER A 34 14.76 18.73 24.11
CA SER A 34 14.33 20.13 24.32
C SER A 34 13.34 20.26 25.48
N TYR A 35 12.39 19.33 25.57
CA TYR A 35 11.37 19.36 26.61
C TYR A 35 11.95 19.15 28.02
N PHE A 36 12.88 18.20 28.17
CA PHE A 36 13.56 17.89 29.41
C PHE A 36 14.78 18.77 29.69
N ASN A 37 15.22 19.55 28.67
CA ASN A 37 16.49 20.24 28.68
C ASN A 37 17.67 19.30 28.99
N ASP A 38 17.54 18.02 28.62
CA ASP A 38 18.52 16.97 28.79
C ASP A 38 18.57 16.06 27.54
N TYR A 39 19.50 16.37 26.64
CA TYR A 39 19.72 15.61 25.42
C TYR A 39 20.39 14.26 25.67
N SER A 40 21.17 14.12 26.76
CA SER A 40 21.81 12.85 27.11
C SER A 40 20.77 11.82 27.55
N TYR A 41 19.87 12.22 28.43
CA TYR A 41 18.72 11.42 28.82
C TYR A 41 17.86 11.05 27.62
N SER A 42 17.51 12.04 26.81
CA SER A 42 16.68 11.82 25.62
C SER A 42 17.30 10.81 24.65
N PHE A 43 18.62 10.89 24.41
CA PHE A 43 19.31 9.95 23.55
C PHE A 43 19.26 8.53 24.12
N SER A 44 19.62 8.37 25.39
CA SER A 44 19.68 7.07 26.06
C SER A 44 18.31 6.39 26.13
N SER A 45 17.27 7.15 26.51
CA SER A 45 15.89 6.67 26.57
C SER A 45 15.38 6.25 25.19
N ASN A 46 15.56 7.11 24.17
CA ASN A 46 15.17 6.78 22.81
C ASN A 46 15.90 5.55 22.27
N LEU A 47 17.19 5.37 22.58
CA LEU A 47 17.96 4.21 22.11
C LEU A 47 17.39 2.90 22.67
N VAL A 48 16.92 2.90 23.90
CA VAL A 48 16.28 1.75 24.56
C VAL A 48 14.87 1.50 24.00
N GLU A 49 14.08 2.55 23.79
CA GLU A 49 12.69 2.46 23.37
C GLU A 49 12.53 2.12 21.88
N PHE A 50 13.46 2.58 21.06
CA PHE A 50 13.36 2.50 19.61
C PHE A 50 13.23 1.08 19.03
N PRO A 51 14.00 0.09 19.48
CA PRO A 51 13.82 -1.31 19.07
C PRO A 51 12.42 -1.84 19.42
N LEU A 52 11.85 -1.42 20.56
CA LEU A 52 10.51 -1.83 20.97
C LEU A 52 9.43 -1.23 20.06
N HIS A 53 9.55 0.06 19.71
CA HIS A 53 8.66 0.68 18.72
C HIS A 53 8.68 -0.05 17.39
N ILE A 54 9.85 -0.40 16.89
CA ILE A 54 9.99 -1.14 15.63
C ILE A 54 9.28 -2.49 15.70
N VAL A 55 9.51 -3.25 16.77
CA VAL A 55 8.91 -4.58 16.94
C VAL A 55 7.38 -4.50 17.01
N ILE A 56 6.83 -3.62 17.85
CA ILE A 56 5.38 -3.52 18.04
C ILE A 56 4.67 -3.04 16.77
N VAL A 57 5.25 -2.06 16.08
CA VAL A 57 4.70 -1.54 14.83
C VAL A 57 4.67 -2.61 13.74
N TYR A 58 5.78 -3.31 13.52
CA TYR A 58 5.83 -4.34 12.50
C TYR A 58 4.96 -5.55 12.85
N PHE A 59 4.90 -5.94 14.10
CA PHE A 59 3.99 -6.98 14.55
C PHE A 59 2.53 -6.59 14.30
N ASN A 60 2.15 -5.36 14.62
CA ASN A 60 0.80 -4.88 14.33
C ASN A 60 0.51 -4.85 12.83
N VAL A 61 1.37 -4.21 12.03
CA VAL A 61 1.13 -3.96 10.59
C VAL A 61 1.18 -5.24 9.77
N TYR A 62 2.13 -6.14 10.04
CA TYR A 62 2.34 -7.33 9.22
C TYR A 62 1.67 -8.61 9.76
N TYR A 63 1.26 -8.60 11.04
CA TYR A 63 0.64 -9.78 11.64
C TYR A 63 -0.79 -9.53 12.14
N LEU A 64 -1.00 -8.57 13.05
CA LEU A 64 -2.33 -8.36 13.65
C LEU A 64 -3.34 -7.86 12.62
N ILE A 65 -3.01 -6.82 11.86
CA ILE A 65 -3.90 -6.24 10.85
C ILE A 65 -4.32 -7.29 9.81
N PRO A 66 -3.40 -8.01 9.12
CA PRO A 66 -3.80 -8.99 8.12
C PRO A 66 -4.59 -10.16 8.68
N LYS A 67 -4.27 -10.62 9.89
CA LYS A 67 -4.94 -11.78 10.48
C LYS A 67 -6.29 -11.46 11.12
N LEU A 68 -6.47 -10.25 11.61
CA LEU A 68 -7.65 -9.89 12.40
C LEU A 68 -8.53 -8.86 11.69
N ILE A 69 -8.00 -7.73 11.23
CA ILE A 69 -8.80 -6.68 10.58
C ILE A 69 -9.33 -7.17 9.22
N PHE A 70 -8.47 -7.69 8.34
CA PHE A 70 -8.92 -8.17 7.03
C PHE A 70 -9.84 -9.38 7.11
N LYS A 71 -9.79 -10.13 8.23
CA LYS A 71 -10.73 -11.23 8.51
C LYS A 71 -11.97 -10.77 9.29
N LYS A 72 -12.18 -9.44 9.44
CA LYS A 72 -13.32 -8.83 10.15
C LYS A 72 -13.44 -9.22 11.62
N LYS A 73 -12.36 -9.64 12.26
CA LYS A 73 -12.29 -10.01 13.69
C LYS A 73 -11.91 -8.80 14.55
N TYR A 74 -12.69 -7.72 14.48
CA TYR A 74 -12.36 -6.43 15.07
C TYR A 74 -12.21 -6.47 16.58
N VAL A 75 -13.11 -7.17 17.29
CA VAL A 75 -13.05 -7.30 18.76
C VAL A 75 -11.75 -7.96 19.19
N LEU A 76 -11.36 -9.06 18.51
CA LEU A 76 -10.11 -9.75 18.79
C LEU A 76 -8.88 -8.88 18.50
N TYR A 77 -8.95 -8.04 17.46
CA TYR A 77 -7.90 -7.08 17.18
C TYR A 77 -7.72 -6.06 18.32
N VAL A 78 -8.82 -5.46 18.79
CA VAL A 78 -8.77 -4.49 19.91
C VAL A 78 -8.19 -5.13 21.17
N ILE A 79 -8.66 -6.32 21.55
CA ILE A 79 -8.12 -7.05 22.70
C ILE A 79 -6.62 -7.34 22.53
N SER A 80 -6.21 -7.82 21.35
CA SER A 80 -4.80 -8.11 21.06
C SER A 80 -3.93 -6.85 21.08
N LEU A 81 -4.46 -5.72 20.62
CA LEU A 81 -3.75 -4.43 20.64
C LEU A 81 -3.58 -3.93 22.10
N ILE A 82 -4.62 -4.01 22.92
CA ILE A 82 -4.54 -3.64 24.33
C ILE A 82 -3.51 -4.50 25.06
N LEU A 83 -3.53 -5.82 24.83
CA LEU A 83 -2.56 -6.73 25.40
C LEU A 83 -1.12 -6.40 24.96
N LEU A 84 -0.96 -6.10 23.66
CA LEU A 84 0.33 -5.72 23.09
C LEU A 84 0.87 -4.43 23.70
N LEU A 85 0.02 -3.42 23.90
CA LEU A 85 0.37 -2.17 24.58
C LEU A 85 0.74 -2.38 26.05
N ALA A 86 0.01 -3.24 26.75
CA ALA A 86 0.33 -3.57 28.14
C ALA A 86 1.71 -4.27 28.27
N ILE A 87 1.99 -5.23 27.42
CA ILE A 87 3.29 -5.91 27.36
C ILE A 87 4.40 -4.91 27.01
N HIS A 88 4.18 -4.07 26.00
CA HIS A 88 5.12 -3.01 25.60
C HIS A 88 5.43 -2.07 26.77
N TYR A 89 4.38 -1.60 27.46
CA TYR A 89 4.54 -0.70 28.60
C TYR A 89 5.41 -1.31 29.70
N ILE A 90 5.14 -2.57 30.07
CA ILE A 90 5.91 -3.27 31.12
C ILE A 90 7.39 -3.40 30.72
N ILE A 91 7.65 -3.86 29.48
CA ILE A 91 9.02 -4.06 28.99
C ILE A 91 9.75 -2.72 28.90
N ARG A 92 9.13 -1.71 28.29
CA ARG A 92 9.68 -0.36 28.13
C ARG A 92 10.04 0.26 29.47
N SER A 93 9.08 0.29 30.39
CA SER A 93 9.26 0.90 31.72
C SER A 93 10.34 0.17 32.52
N GLY A 94 10.37 -1.16 32.47
CA GLY A 94 11.40 -1.96 33.13
C GLY A 94 12.81 -1.73 32.57
N LEU A 95 12.95 -1.68 31.24
CA LEU A 95 14.24 -1.42 30.59
C LEU A 95 14.71 0.01 30.83
N ASN A 96 13.83 0.99 30.79
CA ASN A 96 14.18 2.38 31.04
C ASN A 96 14.61 2.58 32.50
N TYR A 97 13.90 2.01 33.45
CA TYR A 97 14.28 2.02 34.87
C TYR A 97 15.65 1.41 35.09
N TRP A 98 15.94 0.27 34.49
CA TRP A 98 17.18 -0.47 34.71
C TRP A 98 18.38 0.10 33.94
N LEU A 99 18.20 0.59 32.72
CA LEU A 99 19.29 0.99 31.81
C LEU A 99 19.54 2.50 31.76
N VAL A 100 18.53 3.32 32.04
CA VAL A 100 18.60 4.78 31.82
C VAL A 100 18.53 5.54 33.13
N THR A 101 17.47 5.35 33.91
CA THR A 101 17.23 6.09 35.15
C THR A 101 16.24 5.38 36.06
N GLU A 102 16.46 5.50 37.35
CA GLU A 102 15.45 5.09 38.36
C GLU A 102 14.21 6.00 38.37
N ASN A 103 14.33 7.20 37.82
CA ASN A 103 13.21 8.12 37.66
C ASN A 103 12.63 8.00 36.24
N LEU A 104 11.50 7.35 36.12
CA LEU A 104 10.84 7.12 34.82
C LEU A 104 10.24 8.38 34.18
N TRP A 105 10.12 9.46 34.95
CA TRP A 105 9.63 10.75 34.50
C TRP A 105 10.39 11.90 35.18
N PRO A 106 11.62 12.17 34.76
CA PRO A 106 12.53 13.08 35.46
C PRO A 106 12.05 14.53 35.58
N GLU A 107 11.01 14.93 34.82
CA GLU A 107 10.48 16.30 34.86
C GLU A 107 9.29 16.50 35.80
N ALA A 108 8.62 15.44 36.15
CA ALA A 108 7.55 15.59 37.09
C ALA A 108 8.15 16.09 38.40
N GLN A 109 7.80 17.31 38.80
CA GLN A 109 8.12 17.79 40.12
C GLN A 109 7.47 16.83 41.15
N GLY A 110 8.28 15.95 41.70
CA GLY A 110 7.85 14.86 42.56
C GLY A 110 8.12 13.47 41.97
N THR A 111 8.21 12.48 42.83
CA THR A 111 8.35 11.08 42.42
C THR A 111 7.05 10.61 41.76
N GLN A 112 7.04 10.50 40.45
CA GLN A 112 5.97 9.79 39.76
C GLN A 112 6.22 8.30 39.92
N GLU A 113 5.28 7.62 40.55
CA GLU A 113 5.35 6.17 40.70
C GLU A 113 5.31 5.50 39.32
N ALA A 114 6.24 4.59 39.10
CA ALA A 114 6.12 3.63 38.00
C ALA A 114 4.74 2.97 38.11
N PHE A 115 4.07 2.81 36.94
CA PHE A 115 2.70 2.29 36.88
C PHE A 115 1.59 3.24 37.34
N GLY A 116 1.88 4.54 37.56
CA GLY A 116 0.84 5.56 37.72
C GLY A 116 -0.05 5.68 36.48
N PHE A 117 -1.35 5.91 36.69
CA PHE A 117 -2.32 5.98 35.60
C PHE A 117 -1.92 6.98 34.49
N ASN A 118 -1.44 8.15 34.87
CA ASN A 118 -1.01 9.19 33.90
C ASN A 118 0.18 8.74 33.04
N HIS A 119 1.15 8.03 33.66
CA HIS A 119 2.30 7.52 32.94
C HIS A 119 1.90 6.41 31.97
N ILE A 120 1.07 5.45 32.39
CA ILE A 120 0.51 4.40 31.51
C ILE A 120 -0.20 5.03 30.32
N LEU A 121 -1.05 6.03 30.59
CA LEU A 121 -1.84 6.70 29.55
C LEU A 121 -0.92 7.43 28.55
N ALA A 122 0.05 8.20 29.03
CA ALA A 122 0.97 8.96 28.18
C ALA A 122 1.80 8.06 27.26
N VAL A 123 2.38 7.00 27.82
CA VAL A 123 3.16 6.03 27.04
C VAL A 123 2.28 5.29 26.02
N SER A 124 1.09 4.84 26.44
CA SER A 124 0.18 4.09 25.56
C SER A 124 -0.35 4.96 24.43
N ILE A 125 -0.68 6.23 24.68
CA ILE A 125 -1.08 7.17 23.63
C ILE A 125 0.08 7.43 22.66
N GLY A 126 1.28 7.64 23.18
CA GLY A 126 2.48 7.83 22.36
C GLY A 126 2.70 6.65 21.39
N GLU A 127 2.55 5.43 21.89
CA GLU A 127 2.70 4.23 21.06
C GLU A 127 1.57 4.09 20.04
N LEU A 128 0.33 4.43 20.41
CA LEU A 128 -0.80 4.43 19.47
C LEU A 128 -0.59 5.40 18.30
N TYR A 129 0.04 6.55 18.53
CA TYR A 129 0.40 7.48 17.43
C TYR A 129 1.33 6.82 16.42
N VAL A 130 2.37 6.15 16.87
CA VAL A 130 3.33 5.48 15.98
C VAL A 130 2.67 4.35 15.20
N ILE A 131 1.91 3.52 15.89
CA ILE A 131 1.12 2.43 15.30
C ILE A 131 0.14 2.99 14.27
N GLY A 132 -0.58 4.06 14.60
CA GLY A 132 -1.57 4.69 13.72
C GLY A 132 -0.95 5.29 12.46
N ILE A 133 0.13 6.07 12.61
CA ILE A 133 0.83 6.69 11.47
C ILE A 133 1.41 5.61 10.55
N THR A 134 2.07 4.61 11.09
CA THR A 134 2.67 3.53 10.28
C THR A 134 1.62 2.67 9.59
N ALA A 135 0.51 2.37 10.26
CA ALA A 135 -0.62 1.69 9.66
C ALA A 135 -1.24 2.52 8.53
N ALA A 136 -1.44 3.82 8.74
CA ALA A 136 -1.96 4.74 7.71
C ALA A 136 -1.05 4.81 6.48
N ILE A 137 0.26 4.93 6.67
CA ILE A 137 1.24 4.90 5.57
C ILE A 137 1.15 3.57 4.81
N LYS A 138 1.14 2.45 5.52
CA LYS A 138 1.06 1.12 4.90
C LYS A 138 -0.23 0.94 4.12
N PHE A 139 -1.37 1.30 4.69
CA PHE A 139 -2.66 1.23 3.98
C PHE A 139 -2.68 2.12 2.75
N THR A 140 -2.13 3.32 2.83
CA THR A 140 -2.06 4.23 1.68
C THR A 140 -1.22 3.64 0.55
N VAL A 141 -0.04 3.09 0.87
CA VAL A 141 0.83 2.45 -0.13
C VAL A 141 0.13 1.23 -0.75
N ASP A 142 -0.46 0.36 0.07
CA ASP A 142 -1.19 -0.82 -0.42
C ASP A 142 -2.39 -0.44 -1.30
N PHE A 143 -3.13 0.61 -0.93
CA PHE A 143 -4.27 1.12 -1.69
C PHE A 143 -3.85 1.67 -3.06
N ILE A 144 -2.75 2.45 -3.11
CA ILE A 144 -2.22 2.97 -4.38
C ILE A 144 -1.77 1.82 -5.28
N ASP A 145 -1.07 0.83 -4.72
CA ASP A 145 -0.60 -0.34 -5.46
C ASP A 145 -1.76 -1.16 -6.03
N GLU A 146 -2.77 -1.45 -5.22
CA GLU A 146 -3.98 -2.14 -5.64
C GLU A 146 -4.73 -1.37 -6.74
N ARG A 147 -4.85 -0.05 -6.61
CA ARG A 147 -5.46 0.80 -7.62
C ARG A 147 -4.72 0.74 -8.96
N ASN A 148 -3.39 0.79 -8.92
CA ASN A 148 -2.56 0.70 -10.12
C ASN A 148 -2.70 -0.68 -10.80
N GLN A 149 -2.71 -1.76 -10.03
CA GLN A 149 -2.94 -3.11 -10.55
C GLN A 149 -4.32 -3.25 -11.20
N ASN A 150 -5.36 -2.74 -10.54
CA ASN A 150 -6.72 -2.75 -11.08
C ASN A 150 -6.83 -1.95 -12.38
N GLN A 151 -6.14 -0.82 -12.49
CA GLN A 151 -6.09 -0.04 -13.74
C GLN A 151 -5.42 -0.83 -14.86
N GLN A 152 -4.27 -1.46 -14.60
CA GLN A 152 -3.57 -2.29 -15.60
C GLN A 152 -4.42 -3.48 -16.06
N LEU A 153 -5.14 -4.13 -15.12
CA LEU A 153 -6.05 -5.22 -15.46
C LEU A 153 -7.20 -4.75 -16.36
N ARG A 154 -7.80 -3.59 -16.08
CA ARG A 154 -8.82 -2.99 -16.94
C ARG A 154 -8.30 -2.68 -18.33
N GLU A 155 -7.12 -2.07 -18.45
CA GLU A 155 -6.50 -1.79 -19.75
C GLU A 155 -6.25 -3.08 -20.56
N LEU A 156 -5.78 -4.13 -19.89
CA LEU A 156 -5.59 -5.43 -20.52
C LEU A 156 -6.93 -6.05 -20.97
N GLN A 157 -7.96 -5.91 -20.14
CA GLN A 157 -9.31 -6.37 -20.48
C GLN A 157 -9.86 -5.65 -21.72
N TYR A 158 -9.76 -4.32 -21.77
CA TYR A 158 -10.18 -3.54 -22.95
C TYR A 158 -9.40 -3.92 -24.21
N LYS A 159 -8.09 -4.09 -24.11
CA LYS A 159 -7.27 -4.55 -25.25
C LYS A 159 -7.67 -5.93 -25.74
N THR A 160 -8.00 -6.82 -24.80
CA THR A 160 -8.45 -8.18 -25.14
C THR A 160 -9.83 -8.17 -25.79
N GLU A 161 -10.74 -7.36 -25.28
CA GLU A 161 -12.09 -7.18 -25.84
C GLU A 161 -12.04 -6.60 -27.25
N LEU A 162 -11.23 -5.54 -27.47
CA LEU A 162 -11.00 -4.99 -28.80
C LEU A 162 -10.40 -6.02 -29.77
N LYS A 163 -9.45 -6.83 -29.30
CA LYS A 163 -8.87 -7.91 -30.11
C LYS A 163 -9.93 -8.95 -30.47
N TYR A 164 -10.78 -9.31 -29.51
CA TYR A 164 -11.87 -10.25 -29.74
C TYR A 164 -12.91 -9.69 -30.72
N LEU A 165 -13.34 -8.44 -30.58
CA LEU A 165 -14.26 -7.78 -31.50
C LEU A 165 -13.68 -7.70 -32.91
N LYS A 166 -12.39 -7.35 -33.04
CA LYS A 166 -11.68 -7.38 -34.34
C LYS A 166 -11.60 -8.79 -34.95
N ALA A 167 -11.45 -9.82 -34.12
CA ALA A 167 -11.42 -11.19 -34.59
C ALA A 167 -12.80 -11.74 -34.99
N GLN A 168 -13.89 -11.21 -34.40
CA GLN A 168 -15.27 -11.53 -34.80
C GLN A 168 -15.65 -10.96 -36.18
N MET A 169 -14.90 -10.00 -36.70
CA MET A 169 -15.08 -9.55 -38.07
C MET A 169 -14.73 -10.70 -39.00
N GLN A 170 -15.77 -11.35 -39.49
CA GLN A 170 -15.69 -12.61 -40.20
C GLN A 170 -14.72 -12.50 -41.40
N PRO A 171 -13.56 -13.19 -41.36
CA PRO A 171 -12.70 -13.28 -42.55
C PRO A 171 -13.48 -13.75 -43.78
N HIS A 172 -14.45 -14.60 -43.58
CA HIS A 172 -15.36 -15.11 -44.58
C HIS A 172 -16.18 -14.01 -45.30
N PHE A 173 -16.63 -12.96 -44.60
CA PHE A 173 -17.29 -11.81 -45.22
C PHE A 173 -16.35 -11.11 -46.23
N PHE A 174 -15.13 -10.85 -45.86
CA PHE A 174 -14.15 -10.22 -46.73
C PHE A 174 -13.82 -11.10 -47.94
N PHE A 175 -13.59 -12.38 -47.72
CA PHE A 175 -13.33 -13.32 -48.84
C PHE A 175 -14.51 -13.42 -49.79
N ASN A 176 -15.74 -13.46 -49.30
CA ASN A 176 -16.93 -13.50 -50.14
C ASN A 176 -17.11 -12.19 -50.93
N THR A 177 -16.91 -11.04 -50.28
CA THR A 177 -16.98 -9.75 -50.93
C THR A 177 -15.90 -9.59 -52.02
N LEU A 178 -14.68 -10.00 -51.76
CA LEU A 178 -13.61 -10.00 -52.71
C LEU A 178 -13.89 -10.95 -53.91
N ASN A 179 -14.43 -12.12 -53.63
CA ASN A 179 -14.82 -13.06 -54.71
C ASN A 179 -15.94 -12.50 -55.56
N ASN A 180 -16.95 -11.83 -54.96
CA ASN A 180 -17.98 -11.16 -55.72
C ASN A 180 -17.42 -10.00 -56.54
N LEU A 181 -16.52 -9.21 -55.98
CA LEU A 181 -15.83 -8.14 -56.70
C LEU A 181 -15.05 -8.68 -57.91
N TYR A 182 -14.31 -9.78 -57.69
CA TYR A 182 -13.60 -10.45 -58.80
C TYR A 182 -14.54 -10.87 -59.92
N ALA A 183 -15.67 -11.48 -59.57
CA ALA A 183 -16.70 -11.86 -60.59
C ALA A 183 -17.26 -10.67 -61.34
N LEU A 184 -17.46 -9.51 -60.69
CA LEU A 184 -17.94 -8.27 -61.32
C LEU A 184 -16.87 -7.63 -62.24
N THR A 185 -15.61 -7.70 -61.86
CA THR A 185 -14.51 -7.22 -62.71
C THR A 185 -14.33 -8.05 -63.97
N LEU A 186 -14.48 -9.37 -63.88
CA LEU A 186 -14.48 -10.25 -65.08
C LEU A 186 -15.62 -9.90 -66.04
N LYS A 187 -16.80 -9.51 -65.51
CA LYS A 187 -17.95 -9.10 -66.30
C LYS A 187 -17.87 -7.64 -66.81
N LYS A 188 -16.79 -6.92 -66.47
CA LYS A 188 -16.61 -5.50 -66.78
C LYS A 188 -17.79 -4.63 -66.28
N SER A 189 -18.38 -5.01 -65.15
CA SER A 189 -19.52 -4.33 -64.58
C SER A 189 -19.14 -2.96 -63.99
N SER A 190 -19.92 -1.92 -64.23
CA SER A 190 -19.73 -0.61 -63.63
C SER A 190 -19.93 -0.61 -62.09
N GLN A 191 -20.58 -1.63 -61.54
CA GLN A 191 -20.79 -1.80 -60.10
C GLN A 191 -19.54 -2.20 -59.36
N ALA A 192 -18.49 -2.68 -60.03
CA ALA A 192 -17.26 -3.09 -59.38
C ALA A 192 -16.59 -1.95 -58.61
N SER A 193 -16.56 -0.75 -59.19
CA SER A 193 -15.99 0.44 -58.53
C SER A 193 -16.74 0.87 -57.25
N ASP A 194 -18.08 0.79 -57.28
CA ASP A 194 -18.91 1.14 -56.09
C ASP A 194 -18.65 0.15 -54.92
N ILE A 195 -18.55 -1.14 -55.24
CA ILE A 195 -18.26 -2.15 -54.22
C ILE A 195 -16.84 -1.97 -53.60
N VAL A 196 -15.83 -1.59 -54.39
CA VAL A 196 -14.49 -1.27 -53.89
C VAL A 196 -14.54 -0.11 -52.91
N LEU A 197 -15.25 0.97 -53.26
CA LEU A 197 -15.41 2.14 -52.40
C LEU A 197 -16.07 1.78 -51.08
N ARG A 198 -17.20 1.09 -51.11
CA ARG A 198 -17.93 0.65 -49.90
C ARG A 198 -17.08 -0.28 -49.05
N LEU A 199 -16.34 -1.20 -49.63
CA LEU A 199 -15.43 -2.09 -48.87
C LEU A 199 -14.30 -1.29 -48.22
N SER A 200 -13.74 -0.30 -48.92
CA SER A 200 -12.72 0.59 -48.40
C SER A 200 -13.24 1.41 -47.21
N ASP A 201 -14.47 1.94 -47.30
CA ASP A 201 -15.09 2.70 -46.20
C ASP A 201 -15.31 1.82 -44.96
N ILE A 202 -15.79 0.59 -45.15
CA ILE A 202 -15.94 -0.39 -44.07
C ILE A 202 -14.59 -0.71 -43.46
N MET A 203 -13.55 -0.96 -44.25
CA MET A 203 -12.18 -1.25 -43.74
C MET A 203 -11.62 -0.05 -42.98
N LYS A 204 -11.81 1.18 -43.49
CA LYS A 204 -11.38 2.40 -42.82
C LYS A 204 -12.05 2.55 -41.47
N TYR A 205 -13.36 2.39 -41.37
CA TYR A 205 -14.10 2.42 -40.12
C TYR A 205 -13.54 1.40 -39.10
N ILE A 206 -13.30 0.17 -39.54
CA ILE A 206 -12.82 -0.92 -38.71
C ILE A 206 -11.39 -0.69 -38.19
N ILE A 207 -10.53 -0.05 -39.00
CA ILE A 207 -9.11 0.13 -38.64
C ILE A 207 -8.90 1.38 -37.78
N TYR A 208 -9.63 2.46 -38.06
CA TYR A 208 -9.37 3.78 -37.50
C TYR A 208 -10.43 4.26 -36.51
N ASP A 209 -11.68 3.84 -36.68
CA ASP A 209 -12.83 4.40 -35.92
C ASP A 209 -13.44 3.38 -34.93
N ALA A 210 -13.06 2.12 -34.99
CA ALA A 210 -13.45 1.06 -34.07
C ALA A 210 -12.28 0.67 -33.18
#